data_75b8ffa6646517462e05f593a42ea668
#
_entry.id   75b8ffa6646517462e05f593a42ea668
#
_cell.length_a   1.000
_cell.length_b   1.000
_cell.length_c   1.000
_cell.angle_alpha   90.00
_cell.angle_beta   90.00
_cell.angle_gamma   90.00
#
_symmetry.space_group_name_H-M   'P 1'
#
loop_
_entity.id
_entity.type
_entity.pdbx_description
1 polymer ?
#
loop_
_entity_poly.entity_id
_entity_poly.type
_entity_poly.pdbx_seq_one_letter_code
_entity_poly.pdbx_strand_id
1 'polypeptide(L)'
;MDHIDDLLRSLYVMASLVEARDPYTGGHLWRVAQFSRLLAVKHGLPVTDVARIALGGFLHDLGKVGVPDAILNKPDRLTDEEYAVIKTHPEVGNRLLAQHPLAELARAAVISHHERPDGAGYPHRLAGTEVPIDARIVGICDAFDAMTSTRPYRRGMPAAKALTIIEDNLGTQFDATLGRLFVDLGNAGALAPIVGHSEAGIPLQECPMCGPIIVVRAHHRTGDHVFCRNCGAEAAVERAGNDIRIVITGQKGSSADLQPDADMELIDALVRETIRHLKSRKRPRWGGLPRLARWASLGARA
;
A
#
# COMPACT_ATOMS: atom_id res chain seq x y z
N MET A 1 7.08 -5.62 27.60
CA MET A 1 6.76 -5.37 26.17
C MET A 1 6.47 -3.88 26.03
N ASP A 2 7.11 -3.23 25.11
CA ASP A 2 6.98 -1.76 25.01
C ASP A 2 5.58 -1.43 24.50
N HIS A 3 4.83 -0.65 25.21
CA HIS A 3 3.49 -0.16 24.86
C HIS A 3 3.40 0.42 23.43
N ILE A 4 4.52 0.89 22.88
CA ILE A 4 4.62 1.40 21.51
C ILE A 4 4.41 0.31 20.44
N ASP A 5 4.79 -0.94 20.72
CA ASP A 5 4.62 -2.07 19.80
C ASP A 5 3.12 -2.35 19.58
N ASP A 6 2.35 -2.34 20.68
CA ASP A 6 0.91 -2.58 20.64
C ASP A 6 0.17 -1.40 19.96
N LEU A 7 0.61 -0.18 20.20
CA LEU A 7 0.08 1.01 19.54
C LEU A 7 0.34 1.00 18.03
N LEU A 8 1.54 0.63 17.59
CA LEU A 8 1.84 0.49 16.16
C LEU A 8 1.03 -0.65 15.54
N ARG A 9 0.94 -1.80 16.23
CA ARG A 9 0.14 -2.93 15.78
C ARG A 9 -1.31 -2.53 15.55
N SER A 10 -1.91 -1.75 16.47
CA SER A 10 -3.30 -1.29 16.33
C SER A 10 -3.50 -0.42 15.07
N LEU A 11 -2.54 0.46 14.72
CA LEU A 11 -2.60 1.26 13.51
C LEU A 11 -2.56 0.39 12.25
N TYR A 12 -1.62 -0.56 12.17
CA TYR A 12 -1.50 -1.46 11.03
C TYR A 12 -2.75 -2.34 10.87
N VAL A 13 -3.31 -2.88 11.97
CA VAL A 13 -4.54 -3.68 11.95
C VAL A 13 -5.72 -2.85 11.42
N MET A 14 -5.91 -1.63 11.94
CA MET A 14 -7.01 -0.77 11.48
C MET A 14 -6.93 -0.49 9.97
N ALA A 15 -5.75 -0.16 9.45
CA ALA A 15 -5.58 0.10 8.02
C ALA A 15 -5.82 -1.17 7.18
N SER A 16 -5.29 -2.32 7.61
CA SER A 16 -5.50 -3.61 6.92
C SER A 16 -6.98 -4.01 6.85
N LEU A 17 -7.76 -3.74 7.90
CA LEU A 17 -9.20 -4.02 7.90
C LEU A 17 -9.95 -3.09 6.94
N VAL A 18 -9.50 -1.84 6.78
CA VAL A 18 -10.07 -0.91 5.78
C VAL A 18 -9.75 -1.38 4.36
N GLU A 19 -8.49 -1.76 4.07
CA GLU A 19 -8.09 -2.32 2.77
C GLU A 19 -8.92 -3.56 2.43
N ALA A 20 -9.16 -4.43 3.40
CA ALA A 20 -9.89 -5.69 3.20
C ALA A 20 -11.36 -5.51 2.76
N ARG A 21 -11.92 -4.29 2.83
CA ARG A 21 -13.26 -3.97 2.30
C ARG A 21 -13.28 -3.79 0.78
N ASP A 22 -12.14 -3.51 0.16
CA ASP A 22 -12.02 -3.38 -1.30
C ASP A 22 -11.31 -4.62 -1.87
N PRO A 23 -12.04 -5.51 -2.58
CA PRO A 23 -11.46 -6.76 -3.07
C PRO A 23 -10.42 -6.58 -4.19
N TYR A 24 -10.23 -5.36 -4.69
CA TYR A 24 -9.24 -5.05 -5.73
C TYR A 24 -7.93 -4.46 -5.19
N THR A 25 -7.86 -4.12 -3.90
CA THR A 25 -6.71 -3.41 -3.32
C THR A 25 -5.74 -4.31 -2.55
N GLY A 26 -5.89 -5.62 -2.59
CA GLY A 26 -5.00 -6.52 -1.85
C GLY A 26 -3.52 -6.18 -1.99
N GLY A 27 -2.86 -5.89 -0.88
CA GLY A 27 -1.45 -5.48 -0.80
C GLY A 27 -1.14 -4.05 -1.24
N HIS A 28 -2.13 -3.22 -1.57
CA HIS A 28 -1.92 -1.82 -1.95
C HIS A 28 -1.19 -1.04 -0.86
N LEU A 29 -1.67 -1.11 0.37
CA LEU A 29 -1.05 -0.40 1.51
C LEU A 29 0.41 -0.81 1.69
N TRP A 30 0.70 -2.11 1.57
CA TRP A 30 2.08 -2.61 1.62
C TRP A 30 2.92 -2.05 0.46
N ARG A 31 2.42 -2.08 -0.79
CA ARG A 31 3.17 -1.56 -1.95
C ARG A 31 3.44 -0.07 -1.81
N VAL A 32 2.44 0.74 -1.46
CA VAL A 32 2.61 2.18 -1.26
C VAL A 32 3.63 2.48 -0.15
N ALA A 33 3.60 1.74 0.97
CA ALA A 33 4.59 1.86 2.04
C ALA A 33 6.01 1.53 1.54
N GLN A 34 6.19 0.45 0.75
CA GLN A 34 7.50 0.07 0.21
C GLN A 34 8.04 1.07 -0.82
N PHE A 35 7.18 1.54 -1.75
CA PHE A 35 7.56 2.59 -2.70
C PHE A 35 7.97 3.87 -1.98
N SER A 36 7.18 4.29 -0.99
CA SER A 36 7.44 5.49 -0.17
C SER A 36 8.78 5.37 0.58
N ARG A 37 9.07 4.19 1.13
CA ARG A 37 10.35 3.90 1.76
C ARG A 37 11.52 4.02 0.78
N LEU A 38 11.41 3.43 -0.41
CA LEU A 38 12.45 3.50 -1.43
C LEU A 38 12.71 4.93 -1.87
N LEU A 39 11.66 5.72 -2.11
CA LEU A 39 11.77 7.11 -2.52
C LEU A 39 12.38 7.98 -1.41
N ALA A 40 11.95 7.80 -0.16
CA ALA A 40 12.50 8.51 1.00
C ALA A 40 14.00 8.22 1.20
N VAL A 41 14.42 6.95 1.04
CA VAL A 41 15.84 6.55 1.08
C VAL A 41 16.60 7.17 -0.09
N LYS A 42 16.06 7.13 -1.30
CA LYS A 42 16.67 7.71 -2.50
C LYS A 42 16.85 9.23 -2.37
N HIS A 43 15.90 9.90 -1.72
CA HIS A 43 16.00 11.33 -1.43
C HIS A 43 17.04 11.65 -0.33
N GLY A 44 17.50 10.66 0.45
CA GLY A 44 18.51 10.82 1.50
C GLY A 44 17.96 11.23 2.86
N LEU A 45 16.67 10.97 3.13
CA LEU A 45 16.06 11.29 4.41
C LEU A 45 16.64 10.43 5.55
N PRO A 46 16.63 10.94 6.80
CA PRO A 46 16.99 10.15 7.97
C PRO A 46 16.15 8.88 8.10
N VAL A 47 16.72 7.83 8.69
CA VAL A 47 16.03 6.53 8.79
C VAL A 47 14.73 6.60 9.60
N THR A 48 14.64 7.52 10.56
CA THR A 48 13.42 7.80 11.33
C THR A 48 12.30 8.38 10.45
N ASP A 49 12.66 9.30 9.54
CA ASP A 49 11.71 9.90 8.61
C ASP A 49 11.29 8.86 7.55
N VAL A 50 12.23 8.02 7.08
CA VAL A 50 11.91 6.90 6.18
C VAL A 50 10.88 5.97 6.82
N ALA A 51 11.04 5.62 8.11
CA ALA A 51 10.08 4.77 8.82
C ALA A 51 8.71 5.44 8.98
N ARG A 52 8.71 6.74 9.33
CA ARG A 52 7.50 7.55 9.47
C ARG A 52 6.73 7.65 8.15
N ILE A 53 7.42 7.92 7.04
CA ILE A 53 6.84 8.03 5.71
C ILE A 53 6.29 6.67 5.23
N ALA A 54 7.01 5.58 5.47
CA ALA A 54 6.53 4.24 5.14
C ALA A 54 5.26 3.86 5.94
N LEU A 55 5.22 4.19 7.25
CA LEU A 55 4.02 4.04 8.08
C LEU A 55 2.88 4.90 7.52
N GLY A 56 3.15 6.17 7.18
CA GLY A 56 2.19 7.06 6.56
C GLY A 56 1.62 6.50 5.25
N GLY A 57 2.47 5.92 4.40
CA GLY A 57 2.06 5.23 3.18
C GLY A 57 1.17 4.01 3.43
N PHE A 58 1.38 3.28 4.53
CA PHE A 58 0.49 2.18 4.92
C PHE A 58 -0.86 2.66 5.47
N LEU A 59 -0.91 3.84 6.07
CA LEU A 59 -2.09 4.38 6.75
C LEU A 59 -2.87 5.40 5.93
N HIS A 60 -2.37 5.86 4.77
CA HIS A 60 -2.91 7.01 4.05
C HIS A 60 -4.41 6.91 3.76
N ASP A 61 -4.87 5.71 3.49
CA ASP A 61 -6.25 5.39 3.13
C ASP A 61 -7.17 5.00 4.31
N LEU A 62 -6.70 5.10 5.56
CA LEU A 62 -7.46 4.72 6.77
C LEU A 62 -8.87 5.32 6.79
N GLY A 63 -9.02 6.54 6.28
CA GLY A 63 -10.31 7.24 6.27
C GLY A 63 -11.34 6.68 5.31
N LYS A 64 -10.99 5.77 4.41
CA LYS A 64 -11.94 5.05 3.54
C LYS A 64 -12.95 4.21 4.35
N VAL A 65 -12.70 3.97 5.65
CA VAL A 65 -13.72 3.40 6.55
C VAL A 65 -15.02 4.20 6.56
N GLY A 66 -14.96 5.51 6.35
CA GLY A 66 -16.12 6.40 6.26
C GLY A 66 -16.83 6.41 4.91
N VAL A 67 -16.30 5.73 3.90
CA VAL A 67 -16.90 5.66 2.57
C VAL A 67 -17.87 4.47 2.52
N PRO A 68 -19.13 4.67 2.06
CA PRO A 68 -20.09 3.57 1.88
C PRO A 68 -19.58 2.54 0.86
N ASP A 69 -19.82 1.24 1.14
CA ASP A 69 -19.38 0.15 0.25
C ASP A 69 -19.96 0.26 -1.16
N ALA A 70 -21.19 0.77 -1.30
CA ALA A 70 -21.83 0.99 -2.59
C ALA A 70 -21.07 2.00 -3.50
N ILE A 71 -20.30 2.91 -2.89
CA ILE A 71 -19.44 3.86 -3.61
C ILE A 71 -18.04 3.29 -3.75
N LEU A 72 -17.47 2.75 -2.66
CA LEU A 72 -16.11 2.22 -2.63
C LEU A 72 -15.91 1.08 -3.66
N ASN A 73 -16.88 0.17 -3.75
CA ASN A 73 -16.84 -1.04 -4.59
C ASN A 73 -17.63 -0.90 -5.89
N LYS A 74 -18.01 0.32 -6.29
CA LYS A 74 -18.79 0.55 -7.51
C LYS A 74 -18.00 0.06 -8.74
N PRO A 75 -18.57 -0.84 -9.55
CA PRO A 75 -17.89 -1.37 -10.73
C PRO A 75 -17.81 -0.37 -11.88
N ASP A 76 -18.68 0.65 -11.86
CA ASP A 76 -18.76 1.69 -12.86
C ASP A 76 -18.02 2.97 -12.46
N ARG A 77 -17.94 3.91 -13.38
CA ARG A 77 -17.37 5.23 -13.11
C ARG A 77 -18.20 5.96 -12.04
N LEU A 78 -17.51 6.55 -11.05
CA LEU A 78 -18.16 7.38 -10.02
C LEU A 78 -18.78 8.64 -10.64
N THR A 79 -19.92 9.09 -10.11
CA THR A 79 -20.44 10.45 -10.38
C THR A 79 -19.59 11.48 -9.63
N ASP A 80 -19.79 12.76 -9.93
CA ASP A 80 -19.08 13.84 -9.24
C ASP A 80 -19.44 13.88 -7.74
N GLU A 81 -20.69 13.59 -7.38
CA GLU A 81 -21.16 13.51 -6.00
C GLU A 81 -20.54 12.32 -5.26
N GLU A 82 -20.49 11.14 -5.88
CA GLU A 82 -19.85 9.97 -5.32
C GLU A 82 -18.34 10.18 -5.14
N TYR A 83 -17.70 10.83 -6.12
CA TYR A 83 -16.30 11.20 -6.03
C TYR A 83 -16.05 12.23 -4.91
N ALA A 84 -16.99 13.18 -4.70
CA ALA A 84 -16.92 14.09 -3.56
C ALA A 84 -16.93 13.35 -2.22
N VAL A 85 -17.71 12.25 -2.10
CA VAL A 85 -17.68 11.38 -0.90
C VAL A 85 -16.30 10.72 -0.75
N ILE A 86 -15.73 10.16 -1.82
CA ILE A 86 -14.36 9.59 -1.76
C ILE A 86 -13.38 10.66 -1.25
N LYS A 87 -13.43 11.88 -1.76
CA LYS A 87 -12.50 12.97 -1.36
C LYS A 87 -12.57 13.36 0.12
N THR A 88 -13.52 12.87 0.89
CA THR A 88 -13.58 13.13 2.34
C THR A 88 -12.65 12.24 3.16
N HIS A 89 -12.13 11.13 2.57
CA HIS A 89 -11.36 10.15 3.35
C HIS A 89 -10.10 10.73 4.03
N PRO A 90 -9.35 11.72 3.48
CA PRO A 90 -8.20 12.26 4.20
C PRO A 90 -8.60 12.93 5.52
N GLU A 91 -9.70 13.69 5.52
CA GLU A 91 -10.23 14.33 6.73
C GLU A 91 -10.82 13.32 7.71
N VAL A 92 -11.52 12.28 7.20
CA VAL A 92 -12.02 11.17 8.04
C VAL A 92 -10.84 10.45 8.70
N GLY A 93 -9.80 10.11 7.95
CA GLY A 93 -8.61 9.46 8.48
C GLY A 93 -7.90 10.31 9.54
N ASN A 94 -7.75 11.62 9.30
CA ASN A 94 -7.18 12.54 10.27
C ASN A 94 -8.00 12.60 11.58
N ARG A 95 -9.35 12.61 11.50
CA ARG A 95 -10.22 12.56 12.68
C ARG A 95 -10.07 11.25 13.45
N LEU A 96 -9.98 10.12 12.77
CA LEU A 96 -9.78 8.80 13.39
C LEU A 96 -8.45 8.72 14.14
N LEU A 97 -7.40 9.28 13.54
CA LEU A 97 -6.07 9.31 14.16
C LEU A 97 -5.97 10.30 15.32
N ALA A 98 -6.81 11.35 15.39
CA ALA A 98 -6.61 12.50 16.28
C ALA A 98 -6.41 12.15 17.76
N GLN A 99 -6.99 11.06 18.23
CA GLN A 99 -6.87 10.59 19.62
C GLN A 99 -5.84 9.45 19.80
N HIS A 100 -5.22 9.00 18.71
CA HIS A 100 -4.23 7.93 18.81
C HIS A 100 -2.88 8.50 19.27
N PRO A 101 -2.20 7.88 20.26
CA PRO A 101 -0.93 8.40 20.80
C PRO A 101 0.18 8.57 19.75
N LEU A 102 0.14 7.79 18.65
CA LEU A 102 1.11 7.85 17.56
C LEU A 102 0.58 8.58 16.31
N ALA A 103 -0.50 9.35 16.43
CA ALA A 103 -1.14 10.05 15.30
C ALA A 103 -0.13 10.88 14.47
N GLU A 104 0.78 11.56 15.13
CA GLU A 104 1.75 12.45 14.47
C GLU A 104 2.70 11.72 13.52
N LEU A 105 2.90 10.40 13.70
CA LEU A 105 3.73 9.60 12.79
C LEU A 105 3.11 9.43 11.40
N ALA A 106 1.79 9.56 11.25
CA ALA A 106 1.10 9.33 9.98
C ALA A 106 0.26 10.51 9.52
N ARG A 107 -0.05 11.47 10.41
CA ARG A 107 -1.00 12.56 10.14
C ARG A 107 -0.73 13.28 8.82
N ALA A 108 0.53 13.67 8.57
CA ALA A 108 0.88 14.43 7.37
C ALA A 108 0.57 13.67 6.08
N ALA A 109 0.88 12.38 6.04
CA ALA A 109 0.55 11.52 4.90
C ALA A 109 -0.97 11.33 4.77
N VAL A 110 -1.66 10.99 5.85
CA VAL A 110 -3.10 10.69 5.84
C VAL A 110 -3.93 11.89 5.38
N ILE A 111 -3.65 13.10 5.88
CA ILE A 111 -4.49 14.27 5.56
C ILE A 111 -4.14 14.89 4.19
N SER A 112 -2.89 14.76 3.71
CA SER A 112 -2.41 15.60 2.60
C SER A 112 -1.88 14.81 1.39
N HIS A 113 -1.98 13.46 1.33
CA HIS A 113 -1.42 12.69 0.20
C HIS A 113 -2.10 12.98 -1.15
N HIS A 114 -3.25 13.62 -1.16
CA HIS A 114 -3.94 14.11 -2.36
C HIS A 114 -3.72 15.61 -2.62
N GLU A 115 -2.91 16.29 -1.81
CA GLU A 115 -2.47 17.63 -2.13
C GLU A 115 -1.46 17.61 -3.29
N ARG A 116 -1.46 18.68 -4.06
CA ARG A 116 -0.66 18.80 -5.28
C ARG A 116 0.22 20.05 -5.23
N PRO A 117 1.45 20.00 -5.75
CA PRO A 117 2.31 21.18 -5.80
C PRO A 117 1.71 22.39 -6.52
N ASP A 118 0.79 22.18 -7.49
CA ASP A 118 0.08 23.23 -8.20
C ASP A 118 -1.11 23.85 -7.44
N GLY A 119 -1.42 23.36 -6.22
CA GLY A 119 -2.56 23.81 -5.41
C GLY A 119 -3.93 23.31 -5.89
N ALA A 120 -3.98 22.43 -6.90
CA ALA A 120 -5.21 21.84 -7.41
C ALA A 120 -5.63 20.56 -6.64
N GLY A 121 -4.92 20.22 -5.55
CA GLY A 121 -5.19 19.07 -4.70
C GLY A 121 -6.34 19.29 -3.71
N TYR A 122 -6.50 18.35 -2.78
CA TYR A 122 -7.49 18.38 -1.70
C TYR A 122 -6.92 17.72 -0.44
N PRO A 123 -7.47 17.98 0.77
CA PRO A 123 -8.66 18.77 1.08
C PRO A 123 -8.39 20.28 1.24
N HIS A 124 -7.13 20.71 1.49
CA HIS A 124 -6.81 22.09 1.89
C HIS A 124 -6.26 22.95 0.76
N ARG A 125 -6.01 22.38 -0.42
CA ARG A 125 -5.40 23.05 -1.58
C ARG A 125 -4.04 23.68 -1.28
N LEU A 126 -3.22 22.96 -0.50
CA LEU A 126 -1.84 23.36 -0.22
C LEU A 126 -1.03 23.36 -1.51
N ALA A 127 -0.06 24.29 -1.61
CA ALA A 127 0.76 24.43 -2.81
C ALA A 127 2.27 24.33 -2.49
N GLY A 128 3.06 23.83 -3.42
CA GLY A 128 4.49 23.80 -3.34
C GLY A 128 5.02 23.14 -2.06
N THR A 129 5.79 23.90 -1.28
CA THR A 129 6.41 23.42 -0.04
C THR A 129 5.48 23.41 1.17
N GLU A 130 4.27 23.98 1.06
CA GLU A 130 3.24 23.85 2.10
C GLU A 130 2.75 22.41 2.20
N VAL A 131 2.82 21.64 1.11
CA VAL A 131 2.53 20.20 1.14
C VAL A 131 3.67 19.48 1.87
N PRO A 132 3.41 18.80 3.01
CA PRO A 132 4.44 18.07 3.73
C PRO A 132 5.18 17.06 2.85
N ILE A 133 6.48 16.87 3.09
CA ILE A 133 7.29 15.94 2.29
C ILE A 133 6.74 14.50 2.32
N ASP A 134 6.19 14.08 3.46
CA ASP A 134 5.54 12.77 3.62
C ASP A 134 4.41 12.60 2.61
N ALA A 135 3.55 13.61 2.53
CA ALA A 135 2.40 13.62 1.63
C ALA A 135 2.83 13.64 0.16
N ARG A 136 3.85 14.45 -0.19
CA ARG A 136 4.38 14.48 -1.56
C ARG A 136 4.97 13.15 -2.00
N ILE A 137 5.67 12.43 -1.09
CA ILE A 137 6.22 11.10 -1.35
C ILE A 137 5.08 10.09 -1.51
N VAL A 138 4.16 10.03 -0.54
CA VAL A 138 3.05 9.06 -0.54
C VAL A 138 2.14 9.29 -1.75
N GLY A 139 1.82 10.54 -2.12
CA GLY A 139 0.98 10.85 -3.28
C GLY A 139 1.55 10.37 -4.62
N ILE A 140 2.88 10.43 -4.82
CA ILE A 140 3.54 9.86 -6.01
C ILE A 140 3.39 8.32 -6.00
N CYS A 141 3.65 7.70 -4.85
CA CYS A 141 3.65 6.24 -4.70
C CYS A 141 2.24 5.65 -4.83
N ASP A 142 1.23 6.30 -4.24
CA ASP A 142 -0.17 5.92 -4.39
C ASP A 142 -0.64 6.05 -5.84
N ALA A 143 -0.36 7.16 -6.50
CA ALA A 143 -0.71 7.35 -7.90
C ALA A 143 -0.05 6.29 -8.80
N PHE A 144 1.22 5.95 -8.56
CA PHE A 144 1.90 4.90 -9.30
C PHE A 144 1.26 3.53 -9.07
N ASP A 145 0.97 3.17 -7.82
CA ASP A 145 0.30 1.90 -7.51
C ASP A 145 -1.10 1.84 -8.11
N ALA A 146 -1.86 2.94 -7.99
CA ALA A 146 -3.17 3.03 -8.62
C ALA A 146 -3.12 2.84 -10.14
N MET A 147 -2.11 3.34 -10.82
CA MET A 147 -1.94 3.18 -12.27
C MET A 147 -1.53 1.75 -12.67
N THR A 148 -0.67 1.10 -11.89
CA THR A 148 -0.12 -0.21 -12.21
C THR A 148 -0.98 -1.38 -11.71
N SER A 149 -1.91 -1.14 -10.81
CA SER A 149 -2.85 -2.14 -10.28
C SER A 149 -4.13 -2.25 -11.11
N THR A 150 -4.67 -3.47 -11.22
CA THR A 150 -5.98 -3.74 -11.83
C THR A 150 -7.10 -3.23 -10.92
N ARG A 151 -8.10 -2.60 -11.49
CA ARG A 151 -9.31 -2.10 -10.83
C ARG A 151 -10.55 -2.67 -11.55
N PRO A 152 -11.76 -2.64 -10.96
CA PRO A 152 -12.97 -3.22 -11.56
C PRO A 152 -13.21 -2.78 -13.00
N TYR A 153 -12.94 -1.53 -13.30
CA TYR A 153 -13.21 -0.87 -14.59
C TYR A 153 -11.95 -0.69 -15.46
N ARG A 154 -10.75 -1.12 -15.01
CA ARG A 154 -9.49 -0.88 -15.74
C ARG A 154 -8.39 -1.86 -15.32
N ARG A 155 -7.75 -2.50 -16.29
CA ARG A 155 -6.51 -3.24 -16.06
C ARG A 155 -5.36 -2.31 -15.70
N GLY A 156 -4.46 -2.78 -14.84
CA GLY A 156 -3.22 -2.09 -14.52
C GLY A 156 -2.39 -1.86 -15.80
N MET A 157 -1.79 -0.68 -15.90
CA MET A 157 -0.91 -0.37 -17.02
C MET A 157 0.53 -0.83 -16.75
N PRO A 158 1.36 -1.03 -17.79
CA PRO A 158 2.77 -1.31 -17.61
C PRO A 158 3.48 -0.22 -16.79
N ALA A 159 4.37 -0.61 -15.89
CA ALA A 159 5.11 0.31 -15.02
C ALA A 159 5.82 1.43 -15.79
N ALA A 160 6.43 1.11 -16.95
CA ALA A 160 7.07 2.12 -17.80
C ALA A 160 6.10 3.23 -18.24
N LYS A 161 4.85 2.87 -18.59
CA LYS A 161 3.82 3.86 -18.96
C LYS A 161 3.41 4.71 -17.77
N ALA A 162 3.27 4.12 -16.58
CA ALA A 162 2.97 4.87 -15.35
C ALA A 162 4.09 5.84 -14.99
N LEU A 163 5.36 5.46 -15.18
CA LEU A 163 6.51 6.34 -14.97
C LEU A 163 6.50 7.53 -15.93
N THR A 164 6.18 7.31 -17.21
CA THR A 164 6.02 8.40 -18.18
C THR A 164 4.94 9.39 -17.74
N ILE A 165 3.78 8.90 -17.26
CA ILE A 165 2.70 9.77 -16.75
C ILE A 165 3.17 10.59 -15.55
N ILE A 166 3.95 10.00 -14.64
CA ILE A 166 4.54 10.75 -13.51
C ILE A 166 5.48 11.83 -14.05
N GLU A 167 6.35 11.50 -14.99
CA GLU A 167 7.32 12.43 -15.59
C GLU A 167 6.63 13.61 -16.29
N ASP A 168 5.58 13.35 -17.04
CA ASP A 168 4.78 14.38 -17.75
C ASP A 168 4.04 15.34 -16.81
N ASN A 169 3.83 14.94 -15.56
CA ASN A 169 3.09 15.74 -14.56
C ASN A 169 3.98 16.29 -13.43
N LEU A 170 5.32 16.32 -13.64
CA LEU A 170 6.25 16.95 -12.69
C LEU A 170 6.01 18.46 -12.58
N GLY A 171 5.99 18.97 -11.35
CA GLY A 171 5.75 20.37 -11.03
C GLY A 171 4.28 20.80 -11.06
N THR A 172 3.39 19.90 -11.48
CA THR A 172 1.93 20.09 -11.42
C THR A 172 1.30 19.15 -10.40
N GLN A 173 1.02 17.91 -10.78
CA GLN A 173 0.46 16.91 -9.87
C GLN A 173 1.52 16.38 -8.90
N PHE A 174 2.76 16.23 -9.34
CA PHE A 174 3.83 15.62 -8.55
C PHE A 174 4.98 16.59 -8.30
N ASP A 175 5.58 16.50 -7.11
CA ASP A 175 6.81 17.23 -6.80
C ASP A 175 7.91 16.88 -7.82
N ALA A 176 8.48 17.91 -8.45
CA ALA A 176 9.43 17.72 -9.57
C ALA A 176 10.71 16.98 -9.16
N THR A 177 11.20 17.24 -7.95
CA THR A 177 12.43 16.60 -7.44
C THR A 177 12.17 15.15 -7.05
N LEU A 178 11.13 14.92 -6.26
CA LEU A 178 10.76 13.58 -5.79
C LEU A 178 10.29 12.70 -6.95
N GLY A 179 9.50 13.25 -7.87
CA GLY A 179 9.02 12.51 -9.04
C GLY A 179 10.15 12.05 -9.95
N ARG A 180 11.18 12.90 -10.22
CA ARG A 180 12.37 12.46 -10.97
C ARG A 180 13.11 11.33 -10.28
N LEU A 181 13.31 11.42 -8.94
CA LEU A 181 13.95 10.35 -8.18
C LEU A 181 13.14 9.05 -8.23
N PHE A 182 11.81 9.14 -8.26
CA PHE A 182 10.94 7.97 -8.40
C PHE A 182 11.04 7.34 -9.80
N VAL A 183 11.05 8.15 -10.85
CA VAL A 183 11.28 7.70 -12.24
C VAL A 183 12.65 7.01 -12.36
N ASP A 184 13.70 7.59 -11.77
CA ASP A 184 15.04 6.99 -11.74
C ASP A 184 15.04 5.62 -11.04
N LEU A 185 14.30 5.46 -9.92
CA LEU A 185 14.13 4.17 -9.24
C LEU A 185 13.45 3.14 -10.15
N GLY A 186 12.42 3.56 -10.88
CA GLY A 186 11.70 2.71 -11.81
C GLY A 186 12.58 2.25 -12.97
N ASN A 187 13.29 3.18 -13.61
CA ASN A 187 14.20 2.91 -14.72
C ASN A 187 15.38 2.02 -14.29
N ALA A 188 15.81 2.10 -13.04
CA ALA A 188 16.82 1.21 -12.46
C ALA A 188 16.26 -0.18 -12.06
N GLY A 189 14.97 -0.46 -12.26
CA GLY A 189 14.33 -1.73 -11.92
C GLY A 189 14.05 -1.91 -10.41
N ALA A 190 14.26 -0.87 -9.59
CA ALA A 190 14.11 -0.97 -8.13
C ALA A 190 12.66 -1.19 -7.67
N LEU A 191 11.67 -0.83 -8.49
CA LEU A 191 10.25 -0.98 -8.18
C LEU A 191 9.70 -2.36 -8.56
N ALA A 192 10.38 -3.11 -9.44
CA ALA A 192 9.90 -4.39 -9.97
C ALA A 192 9.56 -5.45 -8.89
N PRO A 193 10.33 -5.59 -7.80
CA PRO A 193 10.01 -6.55 -6.75
C PRO A 193 8.77 -6.20 -5.90
N ILE A 194 8.20 -5.02 -6.11
CA ILE A 194 7.04 -4.52 -5.35
C ILE A 194 5.80 -4.49 -6.25
N VAL A 195 5.95 -4.05 -7.51
CA VAL A 195 4.84 -4.02 -8.49
C VAL A 195 4.24 -5.42 -8.63
N GLY A 196 2.91 -5.51 -8.50
CA GLY A 196 2.20 -6.78 -8.66
C GLY A 196 2.42 -7.79 -7.51
N HIS A 197 2.82 -7.34 -6.32
CA HIS A 197 2.96 -8.19 -5.13
C HIS A 197 2.04 -7.72 -4.00
N SER A 198 1.55 -8.65 -3.18
CA SER A 198 0.80 -8.36 -1.95
C SER A 198 1.71 -8.15 -0.74
N GLU A 199 2.86 -8.81 -0.76
CA GLU A 199 3.96 -8.70 0.20
C GLU A 199 5.27 -9.17 -0.44
N ALA A 200 6.37 -9.13 0.29
CA ALA A 200 7.69 -9.49 -0.23
C ALA A 200 7.73 -10.93 -0.80
N GLY A 201 7.89 -11.06 -2.12
CA GLY A 201 7.97 -12.34 -2.81
C GLY A 201 6.63 -13.07 -2.98
N ILE A 202 5.51 -12.41 -2.70
CA ILE A 202 4.16 -12.97 -2.91
C ILE A 202 3.47 -12.21 -4.05
N PRO A 203 3.45 -12.75 -5.27
CA PRO A 203 2.78 -12.12 -6.39
C PRO A 203 1.26 -12.11 -6.20
N LEU A 204 0.63 -11.04 -6.68
CA LEU A 204 -0.82 -10.93 -6.71
C LEU A 204 -1.42 -12.05 -7.55
N GLN A 205 -2.51 -12.64 -7.08
CA GLN A 205 -3.27 -13.65 -7.78
C GLN A 205 -4.63 -13.06 -8.17
N GLU A 206 -4.90 -12.91 -9.47
CA GLU A 206 -6.20 -12.46 -9.95
C GLU A 206 -7.18 -13.65 -9.97
N CYS A 207 -8.41 -13.43 -9.52
CA CYS A 207 -9.45 -14.42 -9.63
C CYS A 207 -9.79 -14.67 -11.11
N PRO A 208 -9.58 -15.88 -11.66
CA PRO A 208 -9.87 -16.14 -13.06
C PRO A 208 -11.37 -16.13 -13.38
N MET A 209 -12.24 -16.15 -12.36
CA MET A 209 -13.70 -16.16 -12.51
C MET A 209 -14.29 -14.76 -12.62
N CYS A 210 -13.75 -13.75 -11.90
CA CYS A 210 -14.37 -12.43 -11.82
C CYS A 210 -13.38 -11.24 -11.71
N GLY A 211 -12.06 -11.49 -11.66
CA GLY A 211 -11.02 -10.47 -11.77
C GLY A 211 -10.42 -9.92 -10.48
N PRO A 212 -11.10 -9.78 -9.32
CA PRO A 212 -10.52 -9.30 -8.06
C PRO A 212 -9.34 -10.11 -7.58
N ILE A 213 -8.54 -9.49 -6.71
CA ILE A 213 -7.36 -10.12 -6.13
C ILE A 213 -7.78 -11.20 -5.12
N ILE A 214 -7.21 -12.39 -5.25
CA ILE A 214 -7.20 -13.42 -4.21
C ILE A 214 -5.88 -13.28 -3.46
N VAL A 215 -5.95 -12.93 -2.19
CA VAL A 215 -4.75 -12.71 -1.37
C VAL A 215 -4.17 -14.06 -0.95
N VAL A 216 -2.95 -14.36 -1.42
CA VAL A 216 -2.12 -15.43 -0.90
C VAL A 216 -1.15 -14.80 0.10
N ARG A 217 -0.93 -15.41 1.26
CA ARG A 217 -0.05 -14.92 2.33
C ARG A 217 1.22 -15.76 2.41
N ALA A 218 2.25 -15.22 3.06
CA ALA A 218 3.54 -15.89 3.21
C ALA A 218 3.42 -17.28 3.85
N HIS A 219 2.55 -17.45 4.84
CA HIS A 219 2.36 -18.74 5.54
C HIS A 219 1.56 -19.78 4.76
N HIS A 220 0.81 -19.41 3.72
CA HIS A 220 0.07 -20.38 2.91
C HIS A 220 1.04 -21.35 2.23
N ARG A 221 0.69 -22.63 2.25
CA ARG A 221 1.46 -23.76 1.67
C ARG A 221 0.69 -24.36 0.49
N THR A 222 1.37 -25.19 -0.28
CA THR A 222 0.70 -26.00 -1.31
C THR A 222 -0.38 -26.86 -0.69
N GLY A 223 -1.60 -26.73 -1.24
CA GLY A 223 -2.79 -27.41 -0.76
C GLY A 223 -3.67 -26.56 0.17
N ASP A 224 -3.19 -25.42 0.68
CA ASP A 224 -4.04 -24.49 1.43
C ASP A 224 -5.08 -23.86 0.50
N HIS A 225 -6.22 -23.50 1.06
CA HIS A 225 -7.33 -22.92 0.32
C HIS A 225 -7.43 -21.43 0.58
N VAL A 226 -7.69 -20.69 -0.50
CA VAL A 226 -7.93 -19.24 -0.49
C VAL A 226 -9.20 -18.93 -1.28
N PHE A 227 -9.82 -17.79 -0.99
CA PHE A 227 -11.16 -17.49 -1.49
C PHE A 227 -11.22 -16.12 -2.15
N CYS A 228 -11.94 -16.04 -3.26
CA CYS A 228 -12.28 -14.75 -3.86
C CYS A 228 -13.41 -14.09 -3.08
N ARG A 229 -13.14 -12.96 -2.44
CA ARG A 229 -14.14 -12.24 -1.65
C ARG A 229 -15.31 -11.68 -2.47
N ASN A 230 -15.16 -11.54 -3.77
CA ASN A 230 -16.23 -11.02 -4.63
C ASN A 230 -17.20 -12.13 -5.11
N CYS A 231 -16.69 -13.25 -5.65
CA CYS A 231 -17.54 -14.31 -6.20
C CYS A 231 -17.60 -15.59 -5.34
N GLY A 232 -16.84 -15.65 -4.26
CA GLY A 232 -16.75 -16.80 -3.37
C GLY A 232 -15.96 -17.98 -3.92
N ALA A 233 -15.39 -17.90 -5.14
CA ALA A 233 -14.65 -19.00 -5.72
C ALA A 233 -13.49 -19.42 -4.81
N GLU A 234 -13.38 -20.73 -4.56
CA GLU A 234 -12.30 -21.36 -3.84
C GLU A 234 -11.16 -21.70 -4.79
N ALA A 235 -9.94 -21.47 -4.35
CA ALA A 235 -8.73 -21.86 -5.05
C ALA A 235 -7.73 -22.52 -4.11
N ALA A 236 -7.05 -23.56 -4.59
CA ALA A 236 -5.92 -24.18 -3.90
C ALA A 236 -4.64 -23.44 -4.28
N VAL A 237 -3.79 -23.19 -3.28
CA VAL A 237 -2.46 -22.61 -3.45
C VAL A 237 -1.50 -23.69 -3.95
N GLU A 238 -0.71 -23.37 -4.95
CA GLU A 238 0.41 -24.17 -5.40
C GLU A 238 1.69 -23.34 -5.30
N ARG A 239 2.71 -23.90 -4.65
CA ARG A 239 4.05 -23.31 -4.54
C ARG A 239 5.11 -24.24 -5.12
N ALA A 240 5.93 -23.71 -6.03
CA ALA A 240 7.09 -24.37 -6.60
C ALA A 240 8.31 -23.45 -6.44
N GLY A 241 9.02 -23.56 -5.32
CA GLY A 241 10.07 -22.61 -4.96
C GLY A 241 9.51 -21.21 -4.73
N ASN A 242 9.93 -20.24 -5.55
CA ASN A 242 9.44 -18.86 -5.50
C ASN A 242 8.20 -18.62 -6.38
N ASP A 243 7.79 -19.61 -7.16
CA ASP A 243 6.58 -19.51 -7.97
C ASP A 243 5.36 -19.85 -7.12
N ILE A 244 4.37 -18.96 -7.13
CA ILE A 244 3.12 -19.09 -6.39
C ILE A 244 1.99 -18.86 -7.37
N ARG A 245 1.08 -19.83 -7.42
CA ARG A 245 -0.14 -19.72 -8.24
C ARG A 245 -1.32 -20.32 -7.50
N ILE A 246 -2.51 -19.99 -7.97
CA ILE A 246 -3.77 -20.54 -7.48
C ILE A 246 -4.45 -21.38 -8.57
N VAL A 247 -5.12 -22.45 -8.15
CA VAL A 247 -5.89 -23.33 -9.02
C VAL A 247 -7.31 -23.40 -8.49
N ILE A 248 -8.29 -23.00 -9.31
CA ILE A 248 -9.70 -23.03 -8.92
C ILE A 248 -10.14 -24.49 -8.69
N THR A 249 -10.75 -24.75 -7.53
CA THR A 249 -11.22 -26.08 -7.13
C THR A 249 -12.61 -26.42 -7.66
N GLY A 250 -13.37 -25.42 -8.13
CA GLY A 250 -14.77 -25.54 -8.50
C GLY A 250 -15.74 -25.43 -7.33
N GLN A 251 -15.24 -25.30 -6.12
CA GLN A 251 -16.03 -25.09 -4.88
C GLN A 251 -16.20 -23.58 -4.59
N LYS A 252 -17.03 -23.29 -3.59
CA LYS A 252 -17.20 -21.94 -3.06
C LYS A 252 -16.99 -21.93 -1.55
N GLY A 253 -16.38 -20.89 -1.07
CA GLY A 253 -16.25 -20.60 0.36
C GLY A 253 -17.59 -20.30 1.02
N SER A 254 -17.66 -20.59 2.32
CA SER A 254 -18.75 -20.17 3.19
C SER A 254 -18.65 -18.66 3.51
N SER A 255 -19.69 -18.10 4.12
CA SER A 255 -19.65 -16.70 4.59
C SER A 255 -18.52 -16.44 5.60
N ALA A 256 -18.09 -17.45 6.34
CA ALA A 256 -16.96 -17.33 7.27
C ALA A 256 -15.61 -17.21 6.52
N ASP A 257 -15.44 -17.96 5.43
CA ASP A 257 -14.21 -17.94 4.62
C ASP A 257 -14.04 -16.61 3.86
N LEU A 258 -15.12 -15.85 3.69
CA LEU A 258 -15.12 -14.57 2.99
C LEU A 258 -14.95 -13.36 3.93
N GLN A 259 -14.92 -13.58 5.25
CA GLN A 259 -14.73 -12.49 6.20
C GLN A 259 -13.34 -11.86 6.05
N PRO A 260 -13.24 -10.53 6.12
CA PRO A 260 -11.95 -9.86 6.14
C PRO A 260 -11.20 -10.19 7.44
N ASP A 261 -9.93 -10.52 7.32
CA ASP A 261 -9.02 -10.70 8.44
C ASP A 261 -7.69 -9.98 8.18
N ALA A 262 -7.00 -9.61 9.26
CA ALA A 262 -5.70 -8.97 9.18
C ALA A 262 -4.60 -10.03 9.09
N ASP A 263 -3.58 -9.78 8.25
CA ASP A 263 -2.37 -10.60 8.20
C ASP A 263 -1.45 -10.24 9.37
N MET A 264 -1.58 -10.97 10.46
CA MET A 264 -0.83 -10.69 11.69
C MET A 264 0.67 -10.95 11.55
N GLU A 265 1.10 -11.88 10.68
CA GLU A 265 2.53 -12.13 10.43
C GLU A 265 3.17 -10.94 9.71
N LEU A 266 2.51 -10.45 8.66
CA LEU A 266 2.94 -9.24 7.94
C LEU A 266 2.94 -8.03 8.87
N ILE A 267 1.87 -7.83 9.65
CA ILE A 267 1.75 -6.72 10.60
C ILE A 267 2.87 -6.76 11.63
N ASP A 268 3.15 -7.90 12.23
CA ASP A 268 4.23 -8.06 13.21
C ASP A 268 5.61 -7.80 12.59
N ALA A 269 5.82 -8.19 11.33
CA ALA A 269 7.04 -7.86 10.60
C ALA A 269 7.20 -6.35 10.39
N LEU A 270 6.12 -5.66 9.98
CA LEU A 270 6.10 -4.20 9.78
C LEU A 270 6.30 -3.45 11.09
N VAL A 271 5.68 -3.87 12.18
CA VAL A 271 5.87 -3.29 13.52
C VAL A 271 7.33 -3.41 13.94
N ARG A 272 7.93 -4.61 13.84
CA ARG A 272 9.36 -4.81 14.18
C ARG A 272 10.29 -3.94 13.35
N GLU A 273 10.01 -3.80 12.05
CA GLU A 273 10.80 -2.95 11.15
C GLU A 273 10.68 -1.48 11.54
N THR A 274 9.45 -0.99 11.73
CA THR A 274 9.16 0.41 12.09
C THR A 274 9.86 0.78 13.39
N ILE A 275 9.75 -0.03 14.44
CA ILE A 275 10.39 0.22 15.73
C ILE A 275 11.91 0.26 15.62
N ARG A 276 12.51 -0.68 14.87
CA ARG A 276 13.97 -0.73 14.66
C ARG A 276 14.46 0.57 14.04
N HIS A 277 13.71 1.13 13.11
CA HIS A 277 14.06 2.35 12.40
C HIS A 277 13.77 3.60 13.23
N LEU A 278 12.65 3.67 13.92
CA LEU A 278 12.31 4.81 14.81
C LEU A 278 13.31 4.94 15.98
N LYS A 279 13.84 3.83 16.50
CA LYS A 279 14.88 3.83 17.56
C LYS A 279 16.30 4.08 17.01
N SER A 280 16.51 4.11 15.70
CA SER A 280 17.82 4.29 15.07
C SER A 280 18.21 5.76 14.97
N ARG A 281 19.42 6.13 15.45
CA ARG A 281 20.02 7.47 15.26
C ARG A 281 20.91 7.58 14.01
N LYS A 282 20.91 6.58 13.10
CA LYS A 282 21.82 6.52 11.96
C LYS A 282 21.17 7.08 10.68
N ARG A 283 21.94 7.86 9.88
CA ARG A 283 21.56 8.16 8.49
C ARG A 283 21.62 6.89 7.64
N PRO A 284 20.72 6.68 6.65
CA PRO A 284 20.81 5.56 5.75
C PRO A 284 22.15 5.59 5.02
N ARG A 285 22.91 4.50 5.07
CA ARG A 285 24.12 4.34 4.26
C ARG A 285 23.70 3.78 2.89
N TRP A 286 23.92 4.52 1.83
CA TRP A 286 23.92 4.01 0.47
C TRP A 286 25.10 3.04 0.31
N GLY A 287 24.87 1.78 0.56
CA GLY A 287 25.78 0.68 0.28
C GLY A 287 24.98 -0.46 -0.32
N GLY A 288 24.62 -0.35 -1.60
CA GLY A 288 23.84 -1.36 -2.34
C GLY A 288 22.35 -1.36 -1.94
N LEU A 289 21.49 -1.54 -2.92
CA LEU A 289 20.07 -1.91 -2.67
C LEU A 289 20.06 -3.05 -1.66
N PRO A 290 19.29 -2.99 -0.55
CA PRO A 290 19.10 -4.17 0.27
C PRO A 290 18.61 -5.26 -0.67
N ARG A 291 19.34 -6.36 -0.76
CA ARG A 291 18.86 -7.54 -1.49
C ARG A 291 17.55 -7.91 -0.82
N LEU A 292 16.43 -7.64 -1.48
CA LEU A 292 15.09 -8.09 -1.07
C LEU A 292 15.06 -9.62 -0.87
N ALA A 293 16.07 -10.34 -1.43
CA ALA A 293 16.33 -11.77 -1.23
C ALA A 293 16.64 -12.18 0.23
N ARG A 294 16.83 -11.26 1.18
CA ARG A 294 17.02 -11.65 2.60
C ARG A 294 15.73 -11.88 3.37
N TRP A 295 14.58 -11.55 2.80
CA TRP A 295 13.28 -11.80 3.44
C TRP A 295 12.79 -13.24 3.26
N ALA A 296 13.21 -13.90 2.15
CA ALA A 296 12.88 -15.30 1.90
C ALA A 296 13.61 -16.29 2.83
N SER A 297 14.64 -15.87 3.58
CA SER A 297 15.45 -16.76 4.41
C SER A 297 15.06 -16.78 5.90
N LEU A 298 14.08 -15.99 6.34
CA LEU A 298 13.59 -16.00 7.73
C LEU A 298 12.44 -16.99 7.97
N GLY A 299 11.86 -17.57 6.91
CA GLY A 299 10.82 -18.61 7.00
C GLY A 299 11.32 -20.06 6.93
N ALA A 300 12.64 -20.30 6.83
CA ALA A 300 13.19 -21.65 6.61
C ALA A 300 13.99 -22.20 7.80
N ARG A 301 13.67 -21.79 9.03
CA ARG A 301 14.22 -22.45 10.24
C ARG A 301 13.15 -22.52 11.32
N ALA A 302 12.36 -23.56 11.30
CA ALA A 302 11.88 -24.40 12.40
C ALA A 302 11.03 -25.53 11.83
#